data_762193f90e2321ffe14762fbda520e1e
#
_entry.id   762193f90e2321ffe14762fbda520e1e
#
_cell.length_a   1.000
_cell.length_b   1.000
_cell.length_c   1.000
_cell.angle_alpha   90.00
_cell.angle_beta   90.00
_cell.angle_gamma   90.00
#
_symmetry.space_group_name_H-M   'P 1'
#
loop_
_entity.id
_entity.type
_entity.pdbx_description
1 polymer ?
#
loop_
_entity_poly.entity_id
_entity_poly.type
_entity_poly.pdbx_seq_one_letter_code
_entity_poly.pdbx_strand_id
1 'polypeptide(L)'
;MKQHKVRTYKSAEPLDRDDQLAWKIAAVASDSVRVEDDVADMIGNRIIDNAAVAAASIARHPVATARAQAAAHPQAPGATIFGLAPSARFSPEWAAWANGVAVRELDFHDTFLAADYSHPGDNIPPLLAVAQHCGSSGTDLVRGLAAAYEIQVDLVKGICLHEHKIDHIAHLGPSAAAGIGALLNLPTETIYQAVQQALHVTTTTRQSRKGEISSWKAYAPAFAGKMAIEAVDRVMRGEGAPSPAYEGEDGFIAWLLGGPKAEYFVPLPEKGEPKRAILDTYTKEHSAEYQSQALIDLARRLGPKLGDLANVESIVIHTSHHTHFVIGTGANDPQKMDPKASRETLDHSIMYIFAVALEDGGWHHEKSYARERAARPGTIELWRKITTLEDPEWTRRYHSHDPKQKAFGGRVVVTMKDGSVISDEIAVADAHPLGARPFKRPDYIKKFRTLAEGVIATLEQDRFIATVERLPSLGAGELSGLTFAVEPSRLGTPAARGIFDWPLRSYSFPTTRDTALRRDR
;
A
#
# COMPACT_ATOMS: atom_id res chain seq x y z
N MET A 1 -17.26 1.81 -18.70
CA MET A 1 -16.26 2.82 -18.22
C MET A 1 -16.06 3.90 -19.26
N LYS A 2 -16.10 5.17 -18.87
CA LYS A 2 -15.94 6.34 -19.73
C LYS A 2 -14.61 7.05 -19.42
N GLN A 3 -13.88 7.45 -20.47
CA GLN A 3 -12.69 8.28 -20.32
C GLN A 3 -13.09 9.74 -20.11
N HIS A 4 -12.69 10.31 -18.98
CA HIS A 4 -12.94 11.71 -18.65
C HIS A 4 -11.67 12.52 -18.86
N LYS A 5 -11.73 13.49 -19.77
CA LYS A 5 -10.65 14.44 -19.98
C LYS A 5 -10.62 15.43 -18.82
N VAL A 6 -9.47 15.59 -18.20
CA VAL A 6 -9.21 16.49 -17.07
C VAL A 6 -8.06 17.42 -17.45
N ARG A 7 -8.25 18.73 -17.32
CA ARG A 7 -7.24 19.76 -17.64
C ARG A 7 -7.40 20.98 -16.74
N THR A 8 -6.44 21.86 -16.79
CA THR A 8 -6.56 23.16 -16.11
C THR A 8 -7.52 24.11 -16.83
N TYR A 9 -8.30 24.86 -16.05
CA TYR A 9 -9.18 25.94 -16.49
C TYR A 9 -8.76 27.24 -15.80
N LYS A 10 -8.76 28.35 -16.55
CA LYS A 10 -8.60 29.68 -15.97
C LYS A 10 -9.86 30.07 -15.19
N SER A 11 -9.72 30.92 -14.17
CA SER A 11 -10.86 31.38 -13.36
C SER A 11 -11.97 32.06 -14.18
N ALA A 12 -11.62 32.67 -15.31
CA ALA A 12 -12.59 33.27 -16.24
C ALA A 12 -13.23 32.26 -17.24
N GLU A 13 -12.72 31.03 -17.31
CA GLU A 13 -13.24 29.98 -18.20
C GLU A 13 -14.33 29.20 -17.45
N PRO A 14 -15.54 29.07 -18.00
CA PRO A 14 -16.59 28.32 -17.33
C PRO A 14 -16.23 26.83 -17.26
N LEU A 15 -16.40 26.26 -16.08
CA LEU A 15 -16.30 24.83 -15.83
C LEU A 15 -17.50 24.43 -14.97
N ASP A 16 -18.42 23.71 -15.55
CA ASP A 16 -19.59 23.21 -14.84
C ASP A 16 -19.13 22.18 -13.77
N ARG A 17 -19.85 22.16 -12.66
CA ARG A 17 -19.52 21.27 -11.53
C ARG A 17 -19.50 19.80 -11.96
N ASP A 18 -20.45 19.39 -12.80
CA ASP A 18 -20.58 18.03 -13.33
C ASP A 18 -19.40 17.61 -14.21
N ASP A 19 -18.63 18.55 -14.72
CA ASP A 19 -17.44 18.29 -15.55
C ASP A 19 -16.17 18.16 -14.72
N GLN A 20 -16.19 18.56 -13.46
CA GLN A 20 -15.04 18.44 -12.55
C GLN A 20 -14.76 16.99 -12.15
N LEU A 21 -13.49 16.59 -12.10
CA LEU A 21 -13.08 15.23 -11.71
C LEU A 21 -13.59 14.87 -10.31
N ALA A 22 -13.51 15.80 -9.35
CA ALA A 22 -14.00 15.57 -8.00
C ALA A 22 -15.51 15.25 -7.97
N TRP A 23 -16.32 15.88 -8.84
CA TRP A 23 -17.74 15.56 -8.96
C TRP A 23 -17.96 14.17 -9.56
N LYS A 24 -17.22 13.83 -10.61
CA LYS A 24 -17.29 12.50 -11.23
C LYS A 24 -16.91 11.39 -10.24
N ILE A 25 -15.86 11.61 -9.45
CA ILE A 25 -15.50 10.71 -8.33
C ILE A 25 -16.65 10.58 -7.33
N ALA A 26 -17.26 11.69 -6.93
CA ALA A 26 -18.37 11.69 -6.00
C ALA A 26 -19.61 10.99 -6.58
N ALA A 27 -19.89 11.15 -7.88
CA ALA A 27 -20.98 10.47 -8.56
C ALA A 27 -20.78 8.94 -8.59
N VAL A 28 -19.54 8.47 -8.83
CA VAL A 28 -19.20 7.04 -8.73
C VAL A 28 -19.43 6.52 -7.32
N ALA A 29 -18.99 7.25 -6.29
CA ALA A 29 -19.10 6.83 -4.90
C ALA A 29 -20.56 6.81 -4.40
N SER A 30 -21.38 7.77 -4.82
CA SER A 30 -22.81 7.87 -4.44
C SER A 30 -23.73 6.97 -5.26
N ASP A 31 -23.23 6.34 -6.33
CA ASP A 31 -24.02 5.41 -7.12
C ASP A 31 -24.23 4.09 -6.39
N SER A 32 -25.48 3.76 -6.07
CA SER A 32 -25.89 2.65 -5.22
C SER A 32 -25.95 1.29 -5.93
N VAL A 33 -25.13 1.07 -6.95
CA VAL A 33 -25.05 -0.24 -7.63
C VAL A 33 -24.63 -1.32 -6.63
N ARG A 34 -25.35 -2.45 -6.70
CA ARG A 34 -25.00 -3.63 -5.86
C ARG A 34 -23.57 -4.07 -6.14
N VAL A 35 -22.82 -4.33 -5.07
CA VAL A 35 -21.51 -4.97 -5.16
C VAL A 35 -21.69 -6.45 -5.50
N GLU A 36 -20.99 -6.94 -6.52
CA GLU A 36 -21.04 -8.33 -6.96
C GLU A 36 -20.34 -9.25 -5.95
N ASP A 37 -20.75 -10.52 -5.91
CA ASP A 37 -20.31 -11.46 -4.88
C ASP A 37 -18.79 -11.74 -4.95
N ASP A 38 -18.20 -11.81 -6.15
CA ASP A 38 -16.76 -11.99 -6.33
C ASP A 38 -15.93 -10.76 -5.88
N VAL A 39 -16.50 -9.57 -6.00
CA VAL A 39 -15.90 -8.33 -5.46
C VAL A 39 -15.96 -8.34 -3.93
N ALA A 40 -17.09 -8.74 -3.34
CA ALA A 40 -17.24 -8.86 -1.90
C ALA A 40 -16.28 -9.92 -1.32
N ASP A 41 -16.12 -11.05 -2.01
CA ASP A 41 -15.14 -12.09 -1.66
C ASP A 41 -13.70 -11.57 -1.73
N MET A 42 -13.36 -10.78 -2.74
CA MET A 42 -12.03 -10.18 -2.86
C MET A 42 -11.79 -9.15 -1.77
N ILE A 43 -12.78 -8.35 -1.38
CA ILE A 43 -12.69 -7.45 -0.22
C ILE A 43 -12.35 -8.24 1.06
N GLY A 44 -13.03 -9.36 1.30
CA GLY A 44 -12.68 -10.25 2.40
C GLY A 44 -11.23 -10.74 2.34
N ASN A 45 -10.75 -11.11 1.15
CA ASN A 45 -9.35 -11.50 0.94
C ASN A 45 -8.38 -10.37 1.27
N ARG A 46 -8.68 -9.13 0.88
CA ARG A 46 -7.83 -7.95 1.17
C ARG A 46 -7.84 -7.60 2.65
N ILE A 47 -8.94 -7.80 3.37
CA ILE A 47 -9.00 -7.65 4.83
C ILE A 47 -8.10 -8.70 5.52
N ILE A 48 -8.12 -9.96 5.06
CA ILE A 48 -7.21 -11.00 5.57
C ILE A 48 -5.76 -10.64 5.28
N ASP A 49 -5.46 -10.15 4.09
CA ASP A 49 -4.11 -9.73 3.69
C ASP A 49 -3.58 -8.58 4.55
N ASN A 50 -4.39 -7.56 4.78
CA ASN A 50 -4.05 -6.44 5.68
C ASN A 50 -3.78 -6.92 7.11
N ALA A 51 -4.63 -7.78 7.64
CA ALA A 51 -4.46 -8.36 8.97
C ALA A 51 -3.20 -9.22 9.08
N ALA A 52 -2.85 -9.95 8.02
CA ALA A 52 -1.62 -10.73 7.95
C ALA A 52 -0.37 -9.85 8.10
N VAL A 53 -0.34 -8.73 7.36
CA VAL A 53 0.79 -7.79 7.43
C VAL A 53 0.81 -7.06 8.78
N ALA A 54 -0.35 -6.67 9.31
CA ALA A 54 -0.46 -6.07 10.63
C ALA A 54 0.05 -7.02 11.74
N ALA A 55 -0.22 -8.33 11.65
CA ALA A 55 0.31 -9.33 12.58
C ALA A 55 1.83 -9.40 12.55
N ALA A 56 2.42 -9.49 11.35
CA ALA A 56 3.87 -9.56 11.17
C ALA A 56 4.59 -8.27 11.62
N SER A 57 3.92 -7.12 11.58
CA SER A 57 4.49 -5.82 11.96
C SER A 57 4.22 -5.41 13.40
N ILE A 58 3.41 -6.15 14.16
CA ILE A 58 2.78 -5.71 15.41
C ILE A 58 3.77 -5.24 16.49
N ALA A 59 4.96 -5.84 16.53
CA ALA A 59 6.01 -5.51 17.49
C ALA A 59 7.01 -4.46 16.98
N ARG A 60 6.90 -4.04 15.71
CA ARG A 60 7.86 -3.11 15.11
C ARG A 60 7.70 -1.70 15.71
N HIS A 61 8.82 -0.99 15.79
CA HIS A 61 8.88 0.32 16.43
C HIS A 61 7.88 1.36 15.86
N PRO A 62 7.73 1.53 14.53
CA PRO A 62 6.74 2.47 13.98
C PRO A 62 5.31 2.12 14.36
N VAL A 63 4.97 0.82 14.39
CA VAL A 63 3.64 0.32 14.77
C VAL A 63 3.38 0.56 16.26
N ALA A 64 4.39 0.30 17.11
CA ALA A 64 4.31 0.58 18.54
C ALA A 64 4.09 2.07 18.81
N THR A 65 4.82 2.95 18.10
CA THR A 65 4.67 4.41 18.21
C THR A 65 3.26 4.87 17.77
N ALA A 66 2.79 4.42 16.62
CA ALA A 66 1.46 4.80 16.12
C ALA A 66 0.33 4.29 17.04
N ARG A 67 0.47 3.07 17.58
CA ARG A 67 -0.47 2.51 18.55
C ARG A 67 -0.48 3.29 19.86
N ALA A 68 0.68 3.70 20.37
CA ALA A 68 0.76 4.53 21.58
C ALA A 68 0.09 5.89 21.37
N GLN A 69 0.31 6.54 20.21
CA GLN A 69 -0.39 7.77 19.88
C GLN A 69 -1.91 7.58 19.87
N ALA A 70 -2.40 6.53 19.20
CA ALA A 70 -3.83 6.25 19.11
C ALA A 70 -4.44 5.88 20.48
N ALA A 71 -3.70 5.17 21.32
CA ALA A 71 -4.15 4.79 22.67
C ALA A 71 -4.38 5.99 23.60
N ALA A 72 -3.80 7.15 23.29
CA ALA A 72 -4.02 8.41 24.02
C ALA A 72 -5.40 9.05 23.69
N HIS A 73 -6.14 8.51 22.70
CA HIS A 73 -7.43 9.04 22.23
C HIS A 73 -8.59 8.02 22.38
N PRO A 74 -8.90 7.60 23.61
CA PRO A 74 -10.04 6.71 23.85
C PRO A 74 -11.36 7.41 23.54
N GLN A 75 -12.29 6.70 22.91
CA GLN A 75 -13.60 7.23 22.54
C GLN A 75 -14.63 6.11 22.47
N ALA A 76 -15.85 6.36 22.96
CA ALA A 76 -17.00 5.46 22.84
C ALA A 76 -18.25 6.26 22.40
N PRO A 77 -18.93 5.88 21.28
CA PRO A 77 -18.54 4.79 20.36
C PRO A 77 -17.21 5.08 19.68
N GLY A 78 -16.51 4.03 19.23
CA GLY A 78 -15.17 4.17 18.64
C GLY A 78 -14.76 2.93 17.85
N ALA A 79 -13.53 2.99 17.34
CA ALA A 79 -12.94 1.94 16.52
C ALA A 79 -11.92 1.10 17.29
N THR A 80 -11.60 -0.10 16.78
CA THR A 80 -10.62 -1.03 17.34
C THR A 80 -9.25 -0.87 16.69
N ILE A 81 -8.20 -1.25 17.41
CA ILE A 81 -6.82 -1.23 16.94
C ILE A 81 -6.27 -2.65 16.94
N PHE A 82 -5.55 -3.04 15.88
CA PHE A 82 -4.85 -4.32 15.81
C PHE A 82 -3.95 -4.53 17.02
N GLY A 83 -4.07 -5.69 17.62
CA GLY A 83 -3.29 -6.10 18.79
C GLY A 83 -3.93 -5.74 20.13
N LEU A 84 -4.89 -4.82 20.18
CA LEU A 84 -5.57 -4.44 21.43
C LEU A 84 -6.88 -5.22 21.62
N ALA A 85 -7.33 -5.29 22.87
CA ALA A 85 -8.58 -5.97 23.19
C ALA A 85 -9.77 -5.34 22.42
N PRO A 86 -10.68 -6.16 21.85
CA PRO A 86 -11.83 -5.66 21.09
C PRO A 86 -12.80 -4.79 21.89
N SER A 87 -12.72 -4.80 23.22
CA SER A 87 -13.49 -3.91 24.12
C SER A 87 -12.91 -2.50 24.19
N ALA A 88 -11.62 -2.32 23.91
CA ALA A 88 -11.00 -1.00 23.87
C ALA A 88 -11.43 -0.27 22.59
N ARG A 89 -11.85 0.99 22.74
CA ARG A 89 -12.35 1.83 21.66
C ARG A 89 -11.60 3.14 21.62
N PHE A 90 -11.31 3.58 20.39
CA PHE A 90 -10.53 4.78 20.13
C PHE A 90 -11.24 5.62 19.07
N SER A 91 -10.90 6.91 19.00
CA SER A 91 -11.44 7.76 17.94
C SER A 91 -11.06 7.21 16.56
N PRO A 92 -11.97 7.28 15.58
CA PRO A 92 -11.81 6.58 14.30
C PRO A 92 -10.58 7.03 13.52
N GLU A 93 -10.23 8.32 13.55
CA GLU A 93 -9.08 8.85 12.84
C GLU A 93 -7.74 8.37 13.44
N TRP A 94 -7.68 8.17 14.77
CA TRP A 94 -6.49 7.61 15.41
C TRP A 94 -6.42 6.09 15.32
N ALA A 95 -7.54 5.40 15.32
CA ALA A 95 -7.58 3.96 15.03
C ALA A 95 -7.16 3.69 13.58
N ALA A 96 -7.63 4.49 12.62
CA ALA A 96 -7.19 4.43 11.22
C ALA A 96 -5.69 4.67 11.08
N TRP A 97 -5.14 5.66 11.81
CA TRP A 97 -3.70 5.92 11.89
C TRP A 97 -2.92 4.69 12.35
N ALA A 98 -3.24 4.13 13.51
CA ALA A 98 -2.51 3.00 14.07
C ALA A 98 -2.59 1.74 13.19
N ASN A 99 -3.81 1.42 12.69
CA ASN A 99 -4.04 0.28 11.83
C ASN A 99 -3.39 0.47 10.45
N GLY A 100 -3.43 1.68 9.89
CA GLY A 100 -2.80 2.00 8.63
C GLY A 100 -1.27 1.82 8.68
N VAL A 101 -0.63 2.26 9.76
CA VAL A 101 0.82 2.05 9.95
C VAL A 101 1.13 0.55 10.07
N ALA A 102 0.34 -0.22 10.83
CA ALA A 102 0.56 -1.66 10.96
C ALA A 102 0.43 -2.41 9.63
N VAL A 103 -0.55 -2.06 8.81
CA VAL A 103 -0.76 -2.64 7.48
C VAL A 103 0.36 -2.27 6.52
N ARG A 104 0.85 -1.02 6.58
CA ARG A 104 1.80 -0.49 5.59
C ARG A 104 3.27 -0.76 5.92
N GLU A 105 3.61 -1.04 7.18
CA GLU A 105 4.99 -1.09 7.68
C GLU A 105 5.91 -2.03 6.89
N LEU A 106 5.43 -3.21 6.54
CA LEU A 106 6.24 -4.19 5.81
C LEU A 106 6.12 -4.08 4.29
N ASP A 107 5.31 -3.14 3.77
CA ASP A 107 5.05 -3.01 2.33
C ASP A 107 4.65 -4.35 1.68
N PHE A 108 3.79 -5.12 2.37
CA PHE A 108 3.55 -6.54 2.06
C PHE A 108 2.08 -6.86 1.76
N HIS A 109 1.21 -5.86 1.73
CA HIS A 109 -0.18 -5.99 1.29
C HIS A 109 -0.32 -5.74 -0.21
N ASP A 110 -1.53 -5.50 -0.69
CA ASP A 110 -1.80 -5.38 -2.13
C ASP A 110 -1.12 -4.18 -2.80
N THR A 111 -1.15 -4.20 -4.12
CA THR A 111 -0.68 -3.11 -4.98
C THR A 111 -1.45 -3.09 -6.30
N PHE A 112 -1.35 -1.98 -7.03
CA PHE A 112 -1.82 -1.86 -8.40
C PHE A 112 -0.84 -0.98 -9.20
N LEU A 113 -0.56 -1.37 -10.43
CA LEU A 113 0.41 -0.73 -11.32
C LEU A 113 -0.23 -0.45 -12.67
N ALA A 114 -0.22 0.81 -13.10
CA ALA A 114 -0.70 1.25 -14.40
C ALA A 114 0.15 2.44 -14.91
N ALA A 115 -0.45 3.60 -15.15
CA ALA A 115 0.31 4.83 -15.41
C ALA A 115 1.11 5.24 -14.17
N ASP A 116 0.54 5.05 -12.99
CA ASP A 116 1.21 5.19 -11.71
C ASP A 116 1.17 3.86 -10.94
N TYR A 117 1.53 3.87 -9.66
CA TYR A 117 1.40 2.76 -8.72
C TYR A 117 0.66 3.22 -7.46
N SER A 118 0.00 2.28 -6.80
CA SER A 118 -0.66 2.53 -5.53
C SER A 118 -0.83 1.24 -4.72
N HIS A 119 -1.30 1.41 -3.50
CA HIS A 119 -1.66 0.33 -2.58
C HIS A 119 -3.11 0.53 -2.13
N PRO A 120 -4.09 0.04 -2.91
CA PRO A 120 -5.51 0.30 -2.61
C PRO A 120 -5.98 -0.28 -1.27
N GLY A 121 -5.29 -1.30 -0.73
CA GLY A 121 -5.53 -1.83 0.62
C GLY A 121 -5.33 -0.82 1.75
N ASP A 122 -4.63 0.30 1.49
CA ASP A 122 -4.51 1.41 2.44
C ASP A 122 -5.86 2.11 2.72
N ASN A 123 -6.90 1.88 1.89
CA ASN A 123 -8.27 2.34 2.15
C ASN A 123 -8.99 1.55 3.27
N ILE A 124 -8.57 0.31 3.55
CA ILE A 124 -9.26 -0.56 4.49
C ILE A 124 -9.23 0.00 5.93
N PRO A 125 -8.08 0.42 6.49
CA PRO A 125 -8.03 0.94 7.84
C PRO A 125 -8.97 2.14 8.11
N PRO A 126 -9.00 3.21 7.30
CA PRO A 126 -9.89 4.34 7.55
C PRO A 126 -11.37 3.98 7.39
N LEU A 127 -11.74 3.19 6.38
CA LEU A 127 -13.12 2.79 6.17
C LEU A 127 -13.62 1.86 7.28
N LEU A 128 -12.80 0.89 7.72
CA LEU A 128 -13.13 0.01 8.83
C LEU A 128 -13.33 0.80 10.13
N ALA A 129 -12.45 1.76 10.41
CA ALA A 129 -12.55 2.58 11.62
C ALA A 129 -13.84 3.41 11.64
N VAL A 130 -14.21 4.03 10.52
CA VAL A 130 -15.48 4.78 10.40
C VAL A 130 -16.68 3.83 10.51
N ALA A 131 -16.65 2.68 9.84
CA ALA A 131 -17.73 1.70 9.90
C ALA A 131 -17.98 1.22 11.33
N GLN A 132 -16.95 0.95 12.10
CA GLN A 132 -17.04 0.56 13.50
C GLN A 132 -17.60 1.69 14.38
N HIS A 133 -17.10 2.91 14.19
CA HIS A 133 -17.52 4.08 14.96
C HIS A 133 -18.99 4.43 14.71
N CYS A 134 -19.41 4.41 13.44
CA CYS A 134 -20.77 4.78 13.02
C CYS A 134 -21.79 3.63 13.17
N GLY A 135 -21.36 2.42 13.54
CA GLY A 135 -22.25 1.27 13.67
C GLY A 135 -22.81 0.80 12.32
N SER A 136 -21.99 0.86 11.26
CA SER A 136 -22.36 0.40 9.93
C SER A 136 -22.41 -1.13 9.84
N SER A 137 -23.08 -1.66 8.83
CA SER A 137 -23.13 -3.10 8.53
C SER A 137 -21.92 -3.55 7.68
N GLY A 138 -21.73 -4.87 7.57
CA GLY A 138 -20.75 -5.45 6.65
C GLY A 138 -21.05 -5.10 5.19
N THR A 139 -22.32 -5.03 4.81
CA THR A 139 -22.74 -4.59 3.45
C THR A 139 -22.34 -3.14 3.18
N ASP A 140 -22.47 -2.24 4.17
CA ASP A 140 -22.04 -0.85 4.03
C ASP A 140 -20.53 -0.75 3.86
N LEU A 141 -19.76 -1.50 4.66
CA LEU A 141 -18.30 -1.56 4.54
C LEU A 141 -17.87 -2.09 3.16
N VAL A 142 -18.50 -3.16 2.68
CA VAL A 142 -18.24 -3.73 1.35
C VAL A 142 -18.53 -2.69 0.25
N ARG A 143 -19.64 -1.94 0.33
CA ARG A 143 -19.98 -0.87 -0.62
C ARG A 143 -18.92 0.24 -0.62
N GLY A 144 -18.51 0.70 0.56
CA GLY A 144 -17.48 1.74 0.70
C GLY A 144 -16.13 1.30 0.15
N LEU A 145 -15.69 0.08 0.46
CA LEU A 145 -14.42 -0.46 -0.03
C LEU A 145 -14.43 -0.69 -1.55
N ALA A 146 -15.52 -1.21 -2.12
CA ALA A 146 -15.65 -1.34 -3.57
C ALA A 146 -15.49 0.02 -4.27
N ALA A 147 -16.15 1.08 -3.75
CA ALA A 147 -16.02 2.43 -4.30
C ALA A 147 -14.60 3.00 -4.14
N ALA A 148 -13.97 2.84 -2.97
CA ALA A 148 -12.62 3.33 -2.73
C ALA A 148 -11.58 2.67 -3.64
N TYR A 149 -11.64 1.35 -3.80
CA TYR A 149 -10.76 0.62 -4.71
C TYR A 149 -10.96 1.03 -6.16
N GLU A 150 -12.21 1.14 -6.62
CA GLU A 150 -12.52 1.57 -7.98
C GLU A 150 -11.88 2.93 -8.28
N ILE A 151 -12.18 3.92 -7.44
CA ILE A 151 -11.70 5.30 -7.62
C ILE A 151 -10.17 5.36 -7.58
N GLN A 152 -9.51 4.70 -6.62
CA GLN A 152 -8.06 4.76 -6.54
C GLN A 152 -7.39 4.10 -7.74
N VAL A 153 -7.88 2.93 -8.15
CA VAL A 153 -7.35 2.21 -9.31
C VAL A 153 -7.51 3.03 -10.59
N ASP A 154 -8.65 3.67 -10.75
CA ASP A 154 -8.93 4.48 -11.95
C ASP A 154 -8.12 5.79 -11.98
N LEU A 155 -7.91 6.43 -10.84
CA LEU A 155 -6.96 7.55 -10.74
C LEU A 155 -5.53 7.13 -11.14
N VAL A 156 -5.09 5.97 -10.68
CA VAL A 156 -3.77 5.40 -11.03
C VAL A 156 -3.65 5.04 -12.52
N LYS A 157 -4.74 4.63 -13.15
CA LYS A 157 -4.78 4.40 -14.60
C LYS A 157 -4.64 5.69 -15.40
N GLY A 158 -5.16 6.81 -14.87
CA GLY A 158 -5.26 8.08 -15.61
C GLY A 158 -4.17 9.10 -15.31
N ILE A 159 -3.61 9.13 -14.10
CA ILE A 159 -2.69 10.19 -13.64
C ILE A 159 -1.45 9.57 -12.99
N CYS A 160 -0.29 9.88 -13.56
CA CYS A 160 1.02 9.46 -13.04
C CYS A 160 1.58 10.51 -12.08
N LEU A 161 1.51 10.26 -10.77
CA LEU A 161 2.04 11.16 -9.74
C LEU A 161 3.56 11.10 -9.63
N HIS A 162 4.15 9.93 -9.79
CA HIS A 162 5.58 9.75 -9.54
C HIS A 162 6.47 10.46 -10.57
N GLU A 163 6.02 10.68 -11.79
CA GLU A 163 6.72 11.51 -12.78
C GLU A 163 6.90 12.94 -12.28
N HIS A 164 5.89 13.44 -11.56
CA HIS A 164 5.89 14.77 -10.96
C HIS A 164 6.46 14.81 -9.54
N LYS A 165 7.04 13.72 -9.06
CA LYS A 165 7.63 13.59 -7.71
C LYS A 165 6.63 13.79 -6.57
N ILE A 166 5.36 13.49 -6.83
CA ILE A 166 4.27 13.48 -5.84
C ILE A 166 4.09 12.06 -5.29
N ASP A 167 3.85 11.93 -4.00
CA ASP A 167 3.58 10.63 -3.36
C ASP A 167 2.17 10.13 -3.74
N HIS A 168 2.03 8.81 -3.90
CA HIS A 168 0.78 8.17 -4.29
C HIS A 168 -0.40 8.41 -3.33
N ILE A 169 -0.13 8.93 -2.14
CA ILE A 169 -1.18 9.28 -1.17
C ILE A 169 -2.12 10.39 -1.66
N ALA A 170 -1.70 11.17 -2.68
CA ALA A 170 -2.60 12.13 -3.33
C ALA A 170 -3.75 11.48 -4.09
N HIS A 171 -3.65 10.18 -4.44
CA HIS A 171 -4.80 9.38 -4.89
C HIS A 171 -5.55 8.73 -3.74
N LEU A 172 -4.85 8.34 -2.67
CA LEU A 172 -5.45 7.67 -1.52
C LEU A 172 -6.40 8.56 -0.72
N GLY A 173 -6.01 9.82 -0.45
CA GLY A 173 -6.87 10.74 0.29
C GLY A 173 -8.25 10.90 -0.34
N PRO A 174 -8.34 11.30 -1.62
CA PRO A 174 -9.61 11.38 -2.36
C PRO A 174 -10.39 10.07 -2.40
N SER A 175 -9.74 8.93 -2.67
CA SER A 175 -10.41 7.63 -2.74
C SER A 175 -10.97 7.19 -1.38
N ALA A 176 -10.23 7.40 -0.31
CA ALA A 176 -10.68 7.09 1.05
C ALA A 176 -11.87 7.99 1.46
N ALA A 177 -11.81 9.30 1.16
CA ALA A 177 -12.93 10.21 1.43
C ALA A 177 -14.19 9.81 0.65
N ALA A 178 -14.04 9.48 -0.63
CA ALA A 178 -15.15 9.01 -1.47
C ALA A 178 -15.71 7.66 -0.96
N GLY A 179 -14.83 6.72 -0.59
CA GLY A 179 -15.22 5.44 -0.02
C GLY A 179 -15.95 5.55 1.31
N ILE A 180 -15.53 6.46 2.20
CA ILE A 180 -16.24 6.78 3.44
C ILE A 180 -17.63 7.37 3.11
N GLY A 181 -17.71 8.25 2.11
CA GLY A 181 -18.99 8.79 1.64
C GLY A 181 -19.93 7.71 1.12
N ALA A 182 -19.41 6.75 0.33
CA ALA A 182 -20.18 5.59 -0.14
C ALA A 182 -20.62 4.67 1.03
N LEU A 183 -19.73 4.40 1.99
CA LEU A 183 -20.01 3.63 3.19
C LEU A 183 -21.18 4.22 3.98
N LEU A 184 -21.16 5.52 4.20
CA LEU A 184 -22.16 6.26 4.97
C LEU A 184 -23.38 6.67 4.14
N ASN A 185 -23.44 6.34 2.85
CA ASN A 185 -24.48 6.72 1.89
C ASN A 185 -24.73 8.24 1.86
N LEU A 186 -23.65 9.01 1.82
CA LEU A 186 -23.71 10.47 1.79
C LEU A 186 -24.15 10.99 0.40
N PRO A 187 -24.80 12.17 0.33
CA PRO A 187 -25.12 12.82 -0.95
C PRO A 187 -23.88 13.12 -1.78
N THR A 188 -24.02 13.09 -3.11
CA THR A 188 -22.94 13.40 -4.06
C THR A 188 -22.24 14.73 -3.73
N GLU A 189 -23.00 15.78 -3.38
CA GLU A 189 -22.43 17.08 -3.00
C GLU A 189 -21.50 16.98 -1.79
N THR A 190 -21.89 16.23 -0.76
CA THR A 190 -21.06 16.04 0.44
C THR A 190 -19.77 15.30 0.09
N ILE A 191 -19.87 14.25 -0.72
CA ILE A 191 -18.70 13.49 -1.17
C ILE A 191 -17.77 14.35 -2.03
N TYR A 192 -18.34 15.15 -2.94
CA TYR A 192 -17.59 16.09 -3.79
C TYR A 192 -16.74 17.05 -2.97
N GLN A 193 -17.33 17.67 -1.94
CA GLN A 193 -16.60 18.57 -1.05
C GLN A 193 -15.48 17.83 -0.27
N ALA A 194 -15.79 16.64 0.24
CA ALA A 194 -14.85 15.83 1.02
C ALA A 194 -13.63 15.38 0.18
N VAL A 195 -13.84 14.96 -1.06
CA VAL A 195 -12.80 14.58 -2.02
C VAL A 195 -11.81 15.72 -2.24
N GLN A 196 -12.31 16.93 -2.43
CA GLN A 196 -11.46 18.12 -2.66
C GLN A 196 -10.68 18.52 -1.40
N GLN A 197 -11.31 18.50 -0.21
CA GLN A 197 -10.60 18.76 1.04
C GLN A 197 -9.49 17.70 1.27
N ALA A 198 -9.79 16.42 1.02
CA ALA A 198 -8.82 15.35 1.16
C ALA A 198 -7.62 15.54 0.22
N LEU A 199 -7.83 15.92 -1.04
CA LEU A 199 -6.77 16.19 -2.00
C LEU A 199 -5.79 17.25 -1.48
N HIS A 200 -6.31 18.35 -0.94
CA HIS A 200 -5.48 19.45 -0.43
C HIS A 200 -4.54 19.02 0.70
N VAL A 201 -4.98 18.15 1.61
CA VAL A 201 -4.21 17.80 2.81
C VAL A 201 -3.38 16.52 2.66
N THR A 202 -3.56 15.77 1.56
CA THR A 202 -2.82 14.53 1.32
C THR A 202 -1.78 14.64 0.20
N THR A 203 -1.60 15.82 -0.36
CA THR A 203 -0.58 16.05 -1.39
C THR A 203 0.78 16.29 -0.75
N THR A 204 1.77 15.45 -1.06
CA THR A 204 3.13 15.56 -0.53
C THR A 204 4.17 15.05 -1.54
N THR A 205 5.45 15.33 -1.28
CA THR A 205 6.53 14.94 -2.18
C THR A 205 6.92 13.48 -2.04
N ARG A 206 7.52 12.94 -3.10
CA ARG A 206 8.03 11.56 -3.15
C ARG A 206 9.38 11.37 -2.45
N GLN A 207 9.90 12.35 -1.71
CA GLN A 207 11.16 12.20 -0.96
C GLN A 207 11.11 11.07 0.07
N SER A 208 9.91 10.74 0.58
CA SER A 208 9.65 9.57 1.43
C SER A 208 10.09 8.21 0.84
N ARG A 209 10.37 8.18 -0.47
CA ARG A 209 10.69 6.97 -1.26
C ARG A 209 12.10 7.00 -1.85
N LYS A 210 12.95 7.97 -1.51
CA LYS A 210 14.28 8.14 -2.09
C LYS A 210 15.29 8.64 -1.04
N GLY A 211 16.55 8.26 -1.21
CA GLY A 211 17.61 8.56 -0.25
C GLY A 211 17.46 7.72 1.01
N GLU A 212 17.62 8.31 2.17
CA GLU A 212 17.40 7.63 3.46
C GLU A 212 15.89 7.41 3.66
N ILE A 213 15.43 6.22 3.29
CA ILE A 213 14.04 5.81 3.46
C ILE A 213 13.83 5.47 4.94
N SER A 214 12.88 6.16 5.57
CA SER A 214 12.52 5.97 6.99
C SER A 214 11.15 5.34 7.13
N SER A 215 10.72 5.14 8.37
CA SER A 215 9.37 4.71 8.75
C SER A 215 8.26 5.63 8.20
N TRP A 216 8.59 6.82 7.71
CA TRP A 216 7.64 7.71 7.03
C TRP A 216 6.94 7.03 5.85
N LYS A 217 7.59 6.04 5.25
CA LYS A 217 6.98 5.18 4.21
C LYS A 217 5.67 4.51 4.67
N ALA A 218 5.58 4.13 5.94
CA ALA A 218 4.37 3.56 6.54
C ALA A 218 3.41 4.64 7.06
N TYR A 219 3.96 5.73 7.55
CA TYR A 219 3.15 6.83 8.11
C TYR A 219 2.37 7.60 7.05
N ALA A 220 2.92 7.84 5.88
CA ALA A 220 2.28 8.67 4.86
C ALA A 220 0.88 8.16 4.44
N PRO A 221 0.67 6.88 4.10
CA PRO A 221 -0.67 6.37 3.77
C PRO A 221 -1.62 6.39 4.97
N ALA A 222 -1.13 6.04 6.16
CA ALA A 222 -1.94 6.10 7.37
C ALA A 222 -2.42 7.53 7.68
N PHE A 223 -1.54 8.54 7.44
CA PHE A 223 -1.89 9.94 7.55
C PHE A 223 -2.98 10.34 6.54
N ALA A 224 -2.85 9.90 5.28
CA ALA A 224 -3.87 10.17 4.27
C ALA A 224 -5.25 9.61 4.66
N GLY A 225 -5.31 8.38 5.17
CA GLY A 225 -6.56 7.79 5.69
C GLY A 225 -7.13 8.58 6.87
N LYS A 226 -6.28 9.01 7.81
CA LYS A 226 -6.67 9.87 8.93
C LYS A 226 -7.26 11.19 8.43
N MET A 227 -6.59 11.87 7.51
CA MET A 227 -7.04 13.15 6.95
C MET A 227 -8.33 13.02 6.14
N ALA A 228 -8.54 11.90 5.46
CA ALA A 228 -9.79 11.63 4.74
C ALA A 228 -11.00 11.56 5.69
N ILE A 229 -10.85 10.91 6.87
CA ILE A 229 -11.89 10.89 7.91
C ILE A 229 -12.22 12.31 8.38
N GLU A 230 -11.20 13.11 8.69
CA GLU A 230 -11.36 14.49 9.14
C GLU A 230 -11.98 15.40 8.06
N ALA A 231 -11.64 15.18 6.78
CA ALA A 231 -12.25 15.90 5.66
C ALA A 231 -13.75 15.60 5.55
N VAL A 232 -14.13 14.33 5.62
CA VAL A 232 -15.56 13.94 5.58
C VAL A 232 -16.32 14.50 6.77
N ASP A 233 -15.77 14.44 8.00
CA ASP A 233 -16.43 14.99 9.20
C ASP A 233 -16.66 16.50 9.07
N ARG A 234 -15.66 17.27 8.61
CA ARG A 234 -15.81 18.72 8.41
C ARG A 234 -16.93 19.05 7.42
N VAL A 235 -16.97 18.33 6.29
CA VAL A 235 -18.01 18.58 5.27
C VAL A 235 -19.40 18.17 5.77
N MET A 236 -19.52 17.07 6.52
CA MET A 236 -20.78 16.68 7.16
C MET A 236 -21.29 17.76 8.16
N ARG A 237 -20.39 18.59 8.69
CA ARG A 237 -20.74 19.75 9.53
C ARG A 237 -21.08 21.01 8.74
N GLY A 238 -21.07 20.94 7.40
CA GLY A 238 -21.44 22.05 6.52
C GLY A 238 -20.28 22.86 5.95
N GLU A 239 -19.03 22.43 6.18
CA GLU A 239 -17.87 23.13 5.60
C GLU A 239 -17.68 22.78 4.13
N GLY A 240 -17.33 23.79 3.32
CA GLY A 240 -17.02 23.63 1.90
C GLY A 240 -15.53 23.35 1.67
N ALA A 241 -15.19 23.06 0.42
CA ALA A 241 -13.82 22.89 -0.05
C ALA A 241 -13.44 23.96 -1.08
N PRO A 242 -12.14 24.27 -1.25
CA PRO A 242 -11.67 24.98 -2.45
C PRO A 242 -12.05 24.19 -3.71
N SER A 243 -12.64 24.89 -4.70
CA SER A 243 -13.17 24.24 -5.91
C SER A 243 -12.93 25.16 -7.13
N PRO A 244 -12.51 24.56 -8.28
CA PRO A 244 -12.19 23.15 -8.52
C PRO A 244 -10.75 22.80 -8.08
N ALA A 245 -10.58 21.80 -7.22
CA ALA A 245 -9.28 21.48 -6.65
C ALA A 245 -8.31 20.84 -7.65
N TYR A 246 -8.81 20.03 -8.60
CA TYR A 246 -7.99 19.43 -9.65
C TYR A 246 -7.70 20.40 -10.79
N GLU A 247 -8.72 21.05 -11.32
CA GLU A 247 -8.73 21.76 -12.59
C GLU A 247 -8.46 23.27 -12.46
N GLY A 248 -8.48 23.83 -11.26
CA GLY A 248 -8.27 25.27 -11.06
C GLY A 248 -6.91 25.75 -11.57
N GLU A 249 -6.80 27.03 -11.94
CA GLU A 249 -5.54 27.62 -12.42
C GLU A 249 -4.44 27.64 -11.35
N ASP A 250 -4.81 27.61 -10.07
CA ASP A 250 -3.93 27.40 -8.91
C ASP A 250 -4.13 26.00 -8.30
N GLY A 251 -4.74 25.07 -9.05
CA GLY A 251 -5.11 23.74 -8.61
C GLY A 251 -4.02 22.69 -8.81
N PHE A 252 -4.38 21.45 -8.52
CA PHE A 252 -3.48 20.31 -8.46
C PHE A 252 -2.77 20.03 -9.79
N ILE A 253 -3.50 20.08 -10.92
CA ILE A 253 -2.92 19.81 -12.25
C ILE A 253 -1.93 20.91 -12.63
N ALA A 254 -2.32 22.17 -12.45
CA ALA A 254 -1.55 23.32 -12.90
C ALA A 254 -0.19 23.44 -12.20
N TRP A 255 -0.12 23.14 -10.91
CA TRP A 255 1.07 23.41 -10.10
C TRP A 255 1.86 22.15 -9.70
N LEU A 256 1.20 21.02 -9.59
CA LEU A 256 1.83 19.83 -9.01
C LEU A 256 1.98 18.68 -10.02
N LEU A 257 1.33 18.78 -11.18
CA LEU A 257 1.48 17.80 -12.26
C LEU A 257 2.17 18.42 -13.49
N GLY A 258 1.66 18.16 -14.68
CA GLY A 258 2.29 18.60 -15.92
C GLY A 258 2.18 20.09 -16.28
N GLY A 259 1.64 20.91 -15.38
CA GLY A 259 1.46 22.35 -15.60
C GLY A 259 0.12 22.70 -16.30
N PRO A 260 -0.13 23.99 -16.57
CA PRO A 260 -1.46 24.48 -16.99
C PRO A 260 -1.87 24.03 -18.42
N LYS A 261 -0.99 23.36 -19.16
CA LYS A 261 -1.30 22.79 -20.48
C LYS A 261 -1.46 21.27 -20.46
N ALA A 262 -1.25 20.64 -19.32
CA ALA A 262 -1.35 19.19 -19.18
C ALA A 262 -2.81 18.73 -19.27
N GLU A 263 -3.00 17.57 -19.87
CA GLU A 263 -4.28 16.89 -20.00
C GLU A 263 -4.14 15.45 -19.57
N TYR A 264 -5.12 14.98 -18.82
CA TYR A 264 -5.19 13.61 -18.33
C TYR A 264 -6.50 12.97 -18.75
N PHE A 265 -6.51 11.64 -18.86
CA PHE A 265 -7.72 10.88 -19.16
C PHE A 265 -7.93 9.86 -18.04
N VAL A 266 -8.94 10.09 -17.21
CA VAL A 266 -9.26 9.22 -16.08
C VAL A 266 -10.45 8.37 -16.47
N PRO A 267 -10.30 7.02 -16.51
CA PRO A 267 -11.43 6.12 -16.69
C PRO A 267 -12.24 6.07 -15.41
N LEU A 268 -13.56 6.23 -15.51
CA LEU A 268 -14.47 6.04 -14.38
C LEU A 268 -15.72 5.27 -14.85
N PRO A 269 -16.34 4.45 -14.01
CA PRO A 269 -17.60 3.79 -14.35
C PRO A 269 -18.72 4.81 -14.56
N GLU A 270 -19.60 4.52 -15.52
CA GLU A 270 -20.84 5.27 -15.72
C GLU A 270 -21.89 4.84 -14.69
N LYS A 271 -22.94 5.65 -14.55
CA LYS A 271 -24.04 5.35 -13.63
C LYS A 271 -24.65 3.97 -13.93
N GLY A 272 -24.74 3.14 -12.91
CA GLY A 272 -25.24 1.77 -13.01
C GLY A 272 -24.19 0.74 -13.40
N GLU A 273 -22.97 1.12 -13.71
CA GLU A 273 -21.87 0.16 -13.95
C GLU A 273 -21.29 -0.39 -12.63
N PRO A 274 -20.96 -1.69 -12.57
CA PRO A 274 -20.42 -2.31 -11.38
C PRO A 274 -19.00 -1.82 -11.07
N LYS A 275 -18.66 -1.73 -9.80
CA LYS A 275 -17.32 -1.37 -9.28
C LYS A 275 -16.49 -2.63 -9.08
N ARG A 276 -15.59 -2.93 -10.00
CA ARG A 276 -14.84 -4.20 -10.05
C ARG A 276 -13.33 -4.06 -9.97
N ALA A 277 -12.80 -2.84 -9.91
CA ALA A 277 -11.36 -2.61 -10.04
C ALA A 277 -10.50 -3.28 -8.95
N ILE A 278 -11.07 -3.66 -7.81
CA ILE A 278 -10.37 -4.47 -6.80
C ILE A 278 -9.86 -5.81 -7.38
N LEU A 279 -10.55 -6.37 -8.36
CA LEU A 279 -10.16 -7.63 -9.02
C LEU A 279 -8.91 -7.47 -9.89
N ASP A 280 -8.59 -6.25 -10.32
CA ASP A 280 -7.38 -5.92 -11.08
C ASP A 280 -6.15 -5.75 -10.18
N THR A 281 -6.32 -5.65 -8.86
CA THR A 281 -5.23 -5.43 -7.91
C THR A 281 -4.44 -6.71 -7.63
N TYR A 282 -3.18 -6.56 -7.24
CA TYR A 282 -2.25 -7.67 -7.04
C TYR A 282 -1.97 -7.87 -5.56
N THR A 283 -1.83 -9.11 -5.10
CA THR A 283 -1.26 -9.38 -3.77
C THR A 283 0.24 -9.60 -3.86
N LYS A 284 0.96 -9.33 -2.78
CA LYS A 284 2.36 -9.70 -2.63
C LYS A 284 2.47 -11.02 -1.87
N GLU A 285 3.10 -12.02 -2.50
CA GLU A 285 3.46 -13.28 -1.83
C GLU A 285 4.70 -13.08 -0.97
N HIS A 286 5.63 -12.23 -1.44
CA HIS A 286 6.91 -11.96 -0.81
C HIS A 286 6.93 -10.55 -0.20
N SER A 287 7.54 -10.42 0.97
CA SER A 287 7.72 -9.12 1.65
C SER A 287 8.84 -8.32 0.97
N ALA A 288 8.60 -7.88 -0.25
CA ALA A 288 9.52 -7.11 -1.06
C ALA A 288 8.75 -6.19 -2.01
N GLU A 289 9.43 -5.20 -2.57
CA GLU A 289 8.86 -4.29 -3.57
C GLU A 289 8.21 -5.09 -4.71
N TYR A 290 7.12 -4.55 -5.35
CA TYR A 290 6.30 -5.39 -6.24
C TYR A 290 7.04 -5.87 -7.50
N GLN A 291 7.90 -5.04 -8.09
CA GLN A 291 8.67 -5.43 -9.30
C GLN A 291 9.68 -6.56 -9.01
N SER A 292 9.99 -6.84 -7.75
CA SER A 292 10.81 -7.98 -7.37
C SER A 292 10.04 -9.29 -7.20
N GLN A 293 8.70 -9.27 -7.08
CA GLN A 293 7.91 -10.48 -6.83
C GLN A 293 8.17 -11.57 -7.88
N ALA A 294 8.01 -11.24 -9.15
CA ALA A 294 8.27 -12.15 -10.26
C ALA A 294 9.73 -12.61 -10.32
N LEU A 295 10.67 -11.71 -10.02
CA LEU A 295 12.09 -12.03 -10.03
C LEU A 295 12.52 -12.94 -8.86
N ILE A 296 11.83 -12.86 -7.71
CA ILE A 296 12.01 -13.84 -6.60
C ILE A 296 11.55 -15.24 -7.07
N ASP A 297 10.38 -15.32 -7.73
CA ASP A 297 9.88 -16.59 -8.26
C ASP A 297 10.83 -17.15 -9.33
N LEU A 298 11.39 -16.28 -10.18
CA LEU A 298 12.39 -16.66 -11.18
C LEU A 298 13.70 -17.14 -10.54
N ALA A 299 14.18 -16.48 -9.48
CA ALA A 299 15.35 -16.90 -8.74
C ALA A 299 15.17 -18.31 -8.13
N ARG A 300 14.00 -18.55 -7.53
CA ARG A 300 13.63 -19.88 -6.99
C ARG A 300 13.66 -20.97 -8.07
N ARG A 301 13.24 -20.65 -9.30
CA ARG A 301 13.22 -21.55 -10.44
C ARG A 301 14.62 -21.78 -11.05
N LEU A 302 15.48 -20.75 -11.00
CA LEU A 302 16.84 -20.80 -11.54
C LEU A 302 17.83 -21.46 -10.58
N GLY A 303 17.73 -21.21 -9.26
CA GLY A 303 18.69 -21.71 -8.28
C GLY A 303 19.07 -23.19 -8.44
N PRO A 304 18.11 -24.14 -8.54
CA PRO A 304 18.40 -25.55 -8.77
C PRO A 304 19.15 -25.85 -10.07
N LYS A 305 19.03 -24.99 -11.10
CA LYS A 305 19.70 -25.16 -12.39
C LYS A 305 21.14 -24.67 -12.41
N LEU A 306 21.50 -23.75 -11.49
CA LEU A 306 22.80 -23.13 -11.42
C LEU A 306 23.82 -23.97 -10.65
N GLY A 307 23.37 -24.84 -9.75
CA GLY A 307 24.24 -25.62 -8.87
C GLY A 307 24.99 -24.74 -7.88
N ASP A 308 26.34 -24.83 -7.85
CA ASP A 308 27.16 -24.03 -6.95
C ASP A 308 27.25 -22.58 -7.44
N LEU A 309 26.64 -21.66 -6.70
CA LEU A 309 26.60 -20.22 -7.00
C LEU A 309 28.00 -19.55 -6.98
N ALA A 310 28.99 -20.18 -6.37
CA ALA A 310 30.38 -19.71 -6.46
C ALA A 310 30.93 -19.72 -7.89
N ASN A 311 30.37 -20.58 -8.76
CA ASN A 311 30.71 -20.68 -10.19
C ASN A 311 30.02 -19.64 -11.08
N VAL A 312 29.15 -18.81 -10.53
CA VAL A 312 28.54 -17.69 -11.27
C VAL A 312 29.59 -16.61 -11.50
N GLU A 313 29.75 -16.20 -12.76
CA GLU A 313 30.59 -15.06 -13.17
C GLU A 313 29.80 -13.76 -13.12
N SER A 314 28.62 -13.71 -13.76
CA SER A 314 27.75 -12.54 -13.77
C SER A 314 26.29 -12.90 -13.95
N ILE A 315 25.41 -12.02 -13.48
CA ILE A 315 23.96 -12.09 -13.66
C ILE A 315 23.48 -10.76 -14.22
N VAL A 316 22.79 -10.81 -15.36
CA VAL A 316 22.16 -9.63 -15.97
C VAL A 316 20.65 -9.81 -16.00
N ILE A 317 19.93 -8.89 -15.40
CA ILE A 317 18.46 -8.85 -15.38
C ILE A 317 17.99 -7.82 -16.41
N HIS A 318 17.44 -8.28 -17.50
CA HIS A 318 16.77 -7.45 -18.51
C HIS A 318 15.34 -7.20 -18.05
N THR A 319 14.98 -5.94 -17.85
CA THR A 319 13.70 -5.59 -17.24
C THR A 319 13.18 -4.23 -17.73
N SER A 320 12.04 -3.76 -17.20
CA SER A 320 11.47 -2.49 -17.59
C SER A 320 12.30 -1.29 -17.12
N HIS A 321 12.10 -0.14 -17.78
CA HIS A 321 12.64 1.16 -17.35
C HIS A 321 12.37 1.38 -15.84
N HIS A 322 11.14 1.17 -15.43
CA HIS A 322 10.72 1.41 -14.05
C HIS A 322 11.52 0.55 -13.05
N THR A 323 11.59 -0.75 -13.27
CA THR A 323 12.35 -1.67 -12.42
C THR A 323 13.83 -1.31 -12.39
N HIS A 324 14.44 -1.02 -13.57
CA HIS A 324 15.84 -0.67 -13.69
C HIS A 324 16.19 0.59 -12.89
N PHE A 325 15.39 1.67 -13.02
CA PHE A 325 15.69 2.97 -12.40
C PHE A 325 15.14 3.14 -10.98
N VAL A 326 14.25 2.26 -10.50
CA VAL A 326 13.71 2.36 -9.13
C VAL A 326 14.42 1.42 -8.17
N ILE A 327 14.54 0.13 -8.51
CA ILE A 327 15.13 -0.87 -7.63
C ILE A 327 16.40 -1.53 -8.17
N GLY A 328 16.76 -1.24 -9.41
CA GLY A 328 17.91 -1.79 -10.12
C GLY A 328 19.16 -0.90 -10.08
N THR A 329 20.18 -1.31 -10.85
CA THR A 329 21.45 -0.56 -10.95
C THR A 329 21.31 0.80 -11.60
N GLY A 330 20.30 1.02 -12.44
CA GLY A 330 20.00 2.34 -13.04
C GLY A 330 19.53 3.39 -12.04
N ALA A 331 19.16 3.01 -10.82
CA ALA A 331 18.83 3.95 -9.75
C ALA A 331 20.02 4.83 -9.35
N ASN A 332 21.26 4.38 -9.63
CA ASN A 332 22.51 5.03 -9.23
C ASN A 332 22.55 5.41 -7.74
N ASP A 333 22.01 4.53 -6.90
CA ASP A 333 21.90 4.69 -5.45
C ASP A 333 22.87 3.71 -4.76
N PRO A 334 24.00 4.20 -4.21
CA PRO A 334 25.00 3.35 -3.56
C PRO A 334 24.45 2.58 -2.36
N GLN A 335 23.41 3.09 -1.69
CA GLN A 335 22.81 2.43 -0.54
C GLN A 335 22.20 1.07 -0.90
N LYS A 336 21.77 0.90 -2.16
CA LYS A 336 21.24 -0.38 -2.67
C LYS A 336 22.31 -1.49 -2.80
N MET A 337 23.56 -1.14 -2.61
CA MET A 337 24.72 -2.07 -2.60
C MET A 337 25.42 -2.11 -1.24
N ASP A 338 24.84 -1.50 -0.20
CA ASP A 338 25.41 -1.44 1.15
C ASP A 338 24.81 -2.54 2.05
N PRO A 339 25.62 -3.52 2.52
CA PRO A 339 25.16 -4.56 3.47
C PRO A 339 24.67 -4.02 4.82
N LYS A 340 24.96 -2.75 5.12
CA LYS A 340 24.52 -2.07 6.35
C LYS A 340 23.27 -1.23 6.14
N ALA A 341 22.73 -1.21 4.92
CA ALA A 341 21.53 -0.44 4.61
C ALA A 341 20.32 -0.88 5.45
N SER A 342 19.37 0.02 5.61
CA SER A 342 18.11 -0.30 6.32
C SER A 342 17.31 -1.37 5.57
N ARG A 343 16.42 -2.06 6.30
CA ARG A 343 15.47 -3.01 5.70
C ARG A 343 14.71 -2.37 4.54
N GLU A 344 14.28 -1.13 4.72
CA GLU A 344 13.50 -0.37 3.73
C GLU A 344 14.31 -0.10 2.45
N THR A 345 15.61 0.07 2.56
CA THR A 345 16.52 0.21 1.42
C THR A 345 16.79 -1.13 0.73
N LEU A 346 17.06 -2.19 1.51
CA LEU A 346 17.26 -3.55 0.98
C LEU A 346 16.01 -4.07 0.26
N ASP A 347 14.80 -3.71 0.74
CA ASP A 347 13.51 -3.97 0.12
C ASP A 347 13.38 -3.34 -1.29
N HIS A 348 14.20 -2.35 -1.60
CA HIS A 348 14.26 -1.65 -2.88
C HIS A 348 15.57 -1.91 -3.65
N SER A 349 16.27 -3.02 -3.35
CA SER A 349 17.46 -3.46 -4.08
C SER A 349 17.22 -4.81 -4.73
N ILE A 350 16.88 -4.82 -6.03
CA ILE A 350 16.66 -6.09 -6.74
C ILE A 350 17.92 -6.95 -6.79
N MET A 351 19.11 -6.34 -6.77
CA MET A 351 20.37 -7.06 -6.76
C MET A 351 20.52 -7.89 -5.47
N TYR A 352 20.20 -7.27 -4.32
CA TYR A 352 20.18 -7.97 -3.03
C TYR A 352 19.08 -9.04 -2.99
N ILE A 353 17.85 -8.66 -3.36
CA ILE A 353 16.69 -9.53 -3.31
C ILE A 353 16.93 -10.79 -4.15
N PHE A 354 17.43 -10.62 -5.38
CA PHE A 354 17.69 -11.73 -6.29
C PHE A 354 18.81 -12.66 -5.78
N ALA A 355 19.91 -12.09 -5.23
CA ALA A 355 20.98 -12.86 -4.64
C ALA A 355 20.47 -13.75 -3.49
N VAL A 356 19.74 -13.16 -2.55
CA VAL A 356 19.18 -13.89 -1.39
C VAL A 356 18.17 -14.95 -1.84
N ALA A 357 17.31 -14.64 -2.80
CA ALA A 357 16.32 -15.59 -3.31
C ALA A 357 16.96 -16.78 -4.04
N LEU A 358 18.08 -16.56 -4.75
CA LEU A 358 18.87 -17.65 -5.33
C LEU A 358 19.49 -18.56 -4.27
N GLU A 359 20.13 -17.98 -3.24
CA GLU A 359 20.83 -18.73 -2.19
C GLU A 359 19.86 -19.50 -1.28
N ASP A 360 18.73 -18.88 -0.91
CA ASP A 360 17.80 -19.45 0.08
C ASP A 360 16.68 -20.27 -0.58
N GLY A 361 16.55 -20.23 -1.91
CA GLY A 361 15.44 -20.86 -2.63
C GLY A 361 14.06 -20.28 -2.26
N GLY A 362 14.01 -19.06 -1.71
CA GLY A 362 12.80 -18.42 -1.23
C GLY A 362 13.05 -17.05 -0.63
N TRP A 363 12.00 -16.47 -0.03
CA TRP A 363 12.04 -15.18 0.61
C TRP A 363 11.26 -15.18 1.92
N HIS A 364 11.82 -14.62 2.98
CA HIS A 364 11.22 -14.55 4.30
C HIS A 364 11.23 -13.10 4.81
N HIS A 365 10.11 -12.64 5.35
CA HIS A 365 9.86 -11.25 5.73
C HIS A 365 10.80 -10.68 6.82
N GLU A 366 11.46 -11.54 7.61
CA GLU A 366 12.46 -11.17 8.62
C GLU A 366 13.85 -11.72 8.28
N LYS A 367 13.96 -13.04 8.10
CA LYS A 367 15.26 -13.72 7.94
C LYS A 367 16.04 -13.22 6.73
N SER A 368 15.32 -12.92 5.60
CA SER A 368 15.97 -12.40 4.39
C SER A 368 16.50 -10.97 4.56
N TYR A 369 16.05 -10.25 5.58
CA TYR A 369 16.50 -8.89 5.91
C TYR A 369 17.41 -8.82 7.13
N ALA A 370 17.70 -9.96 7.78
CA ALA A 370 18.58 -9.97 8.93
C ALA A 370 19.97 -9.43 8.55
N ARG A 371 20.59 -8.66 9.46
CA ARG A 371 21.91 -8.06 9.23
C ARG A 371 22.97 -9.11 8.94
N GLU A 372 22.94 -10.18 9.69
CA GLU A 372 23.83 -11.33 9.53
C GLU A 372 23.63 -11.95 8.14
N ARG A 373 22.40 -11.92 7.61
CA ARG A 373 22.09 -12.43 6.27
C ARG A 373 22.66 -11.51 5.19
N ALA A 374 22.46 -10.21 5.29
CA ALA A 374 22.99 -9.22 4.35
C ALA A 374 24.53 -9.13 4.40
N ALA A 375 25.13 -9.37 5.56
CA ALA A 375 26.58 -9.30 5.78
C ALA A 375 27.34 -10.58 5.41
N ARG A 376 26.69 -11.65 4.95
CA ARG A 376 27.37 -12.90 4.55
C ARG A 376 28.33 -12.64 3.38
N PRO A 377 29.60 -13.05 3.46
CA PRO A 377 30.56 -12.80 2.38
C PRO A 377 30.10 -13.34 1.01
N GLY A 378 29.56 -14.56 0.97
CA GLY A 378 29.03 -15.16 -0.27
C GLY A 378 27.88 -14.37 -0.86
N THR A 379 26.94 -13.87 -0.03
CA THR A 379 25.83 -13.02 -0.49
C THR A 379 26.34 -11.71 -1.08
N ILE A 380 27.29 -11.06 -0.41
CA ILE A 380 27.91 -9.82 -0.90
C ILE A 380 28.63 -10.06 -2.22
N GLU A 381 29.35 -11.17 -2.36
CA GLU A 381 30.02 -11.54 -3.60
C GLU A 381 29.03 -11.75 -4.74
N LEU A 382 27.97 -12.56 -4.51
CA LEU A 382 26.92 -12.81 -5.50
C LEU A 382 26.16 -11.54 -5.85
N TRP A 383 25.76 -10.75 -4.87
CA TRP A 383 25.05 -9.48 -5.05
C TRP A 383 25.78 -8.53 -5.99
N ARG A 384 27.12 -8.42 -5.83
CA ARG A 384 27.96 -7.56 -6.68
C ARG A 384 28.09 -8.03 -8.13
N LYS A 385 27.77 -9.28 -8.42
CA LYS A 385 27.76 -9.85 -9.78
C LYS A 385 26.43 -9.58 -10.52
N ILE A 386 25.43 -9.01 -9.83
CA ILE A 386 24.08 -8.77 -10.38
C ILE A 386 23.99 -7.34 -10.87
N THR A 387 23.59 -7.18 -12.11
CA THR A 387 23.27 -5.89 -12.73
C THR A 387 21.90 -5.95 -13.40
N THR A 388 21.30 -4.80 -13.61
CA THR A 388 20.05 -4.69 -14.39
C THR A 388 20.31 -3.91 -15.67
N LEU A 389 19.56 -4.21 -16.73
CA LEU A 389 19.52 -3.45 -17.98
C LEU A 389 18.07 -3.15 -18.33
N GLU A 390 17.82 -1.91 -18.74
CA GLU A 390 16.55 -1.58 -19.37
C GLU A 390 16.46 -2.31 -20.71
N ASP A 391 15.32 -2.96 -20.92
CA ASP A 391 14.97 -3.60 -22.18
C ASP A 391 13.66 -2.97 -22.69
N PRO A 392 13.66 -2.36 -23.89
CA PRO A 392 12.50 -1.66 -24.44
C PRO A 392 11.24 -2.53 -24.53
N GLU A 393 11.39 -3.82 -24.79
CA GLU A 393 10.23 -4.73 -24.83
C GLU A 393 9.59 -4.91 -23.45
N TRP A 394 10.40 -5.04 -22.39
CA TRP A 394 9.89 -5.11 -21.02
C TRP A 394 9.27 -3.78 -20.58
N THR A 395 9.83 -2.64 -21.01
CA THR A 395 9.26 -1.31 -20.76
C THR A 395 7.90 -1.16 -21.47
N ARG A 396 7.81 -1.57 -22.73
CA ARG A 396 6.53 -1.57 -23.47
C ARG A 396 5.47 -2.44 -22.79
N ARG A 397 5.84 -3.63 -22.36
CA ARG A 397 4.97 -4.56 -21.65
C ARG A 397 4.52 -4.03 -20.29
N TYR A 398 5.39 -3.36 -19.55
CA TYR A 398 5.06 -2.75 -18.25
C TYR A 398 3.90 -1.75 -18.40
N HIS A 399 3.92 -0.95 -19.46
CA HIS A 399 2.90 0.06 -19.75
C HIS A 399 1.73 -0.44 -20.60
N SER A 400 1.68 -1.71 -20.95
CA SER A 400 0.60 -2.26 -21.78
C SER A 400 -0.77 -2.08 -21.10
N HIS A 401 -1.77 -1.63 -21.89
CA HIS A 401 -3.17 -1.63 -21.47
C HIS A 401 -3.83 -3.00 -21.59
N ASP A 402 -3.26 -3.91 -22.39
CA ASP A 402 -3.71 -5.30 -22.47
C ASP A 402 -3.14 -6.10 -21.29
N PRO A 403 -3.98 -6.58 -20.35
CA PRO A 403 -3.53 -7.32 -19.18
C PRO A 403 -2.70 -8.58 -19.54
N LYS A 404 -2.97 -9.20 -20.68
CA LYS A 404 -2.25 -10.40 -21.14
C LYS A 404 -0.82 -10.11 -21.62
N GLN A 405 -0.56 -8.89 -22.02
CA GLN A 405 0.78 -8.43 -22.43
C GLN A 405 1.55 -7.79 -21.28
N LYS A 406 0.86 -7.41 -20.19
CA LYS A 406 1.48 -6.75 -19.05
C LYS A 406 2.58 -7.62 -18.42
N ALA A 407 3.70 -7.00 -18.05
CA ALA A 407 4.81 -7.68 -17.42
C ALA A 407 5.52 -6.77 -16.41
N PHE A 408 5.80 -7.32 -15.23
CA PHE A 408 6.49 -6.65 -14.12
C PHE A 408 7.81 -7.34 -13.75
N GLY A 409 8.12 -8.45 -14.40
CA GLY A 409 9.33 -9.25 -14.20
C GLY A 409 10.46 -8.89 -15.16
N GLY A 410 11.09 -9.90 -15.70
CA GLY A 410 12.22 -9.73 -16.59
C GLY A 410 12.76 -11.06 -17.13
N ARG A 411 13.78 -10.95 -17.98
CA ARG A 411 14.61 -12.04 -18.45
C ARG A 411 15.96 -11.98 -17.73
N VAL A 412 16.37 -13.08 -17.14
CA VAL A 412 17.64 -13.21 -16.43
C VAL A 412 18.61 -14.03 -17.28
N VAL A 413 19.82 -13.52 -17.45
CA VAL A 413 20.94 -14.20 -18.12
C VAL A 413 22.05 -14.37 -17.11
N VAL A 414 22.40 -15.63 -16.83
CA VAL A 414 23.47 -16.03 -15.91
C VAL A 414 24.62 -16.56 -16.76
N THR A 415 25.81 -15.96 -16.62
CA THR A 415 27.06 -16.46 -17.21
C THR A 415 27.85 -17.17 -16.11
N MET A 416 28.24 -18.41 -16.36
CA MET A 416 29.06 -19.21 -15.45
C MET A 416 30.56 -19.01 -15.77
N LYS A 417 31.43 -19.27 -14.81
CA LYS A 417 32.90 -19.14 -14.97
C LYS A 417 33.48 -20.04 -16.08
N ASP A 418 32.81 -21.12 -16.42
CA ASP A 418 33.20 -22.01 -17.53
C ASP A 418 32.72 -21.48 -18.92
N GLY A 419 32.08 -20.32 -18.95
CA GLY A 419 31.54 -19.70 -20.15
C GLY A 419 30.15 -20.18 -20.54
N SER A 420 29.56 -21.14 -19.86
CA SER A 420 28.18 -21.57 -20.10
C SER A 420 27.18 -20.48 -19.71
N VAL A 421 26.05 -20.41 -20.42
CA VAL A 421 25.01 -19.39 -20.22
C VAL A 421 23.68 -20.07 -19.94
N ILE A 422 23.05 -19.66 -18.86
CA ILE A 422 21.70 -20.11 -18.49
C ILE A 422 20.77 -18.89 -18.51
N SER A 423 19.63 -19.00 -19.19
CA SER A 423 18.65 -17.92 -19.29
C SER A 423 17.25 -18.44 -19.01
N ASP A 424 16.45 -17.60 -18.35
CA ASP A 424 15.03 -17.86 -18.11
C ASP A 424 14.31 -16.52 -17.93
N GLU A 425 12.97 -16.50 -18.10
CA GLU A 425 12.17 -15.29 -18.00
C GLU A 425 10.83 -15.52 -17.30
N ILE A 426 10.27 -14.45 -16.75
CA ILE A 426 8.95 -14.45 -16.12
C ILE A 426 8.27 -13.09 -16.33
N ALA A 427 7.03 -13.11 -16.77
CA ALA A 427 6.29 -11.87 -17.03
C ALA A 427 5.70 -11.27 -15.76
N VAL A 428 5.01 -12.09 -14.98
CA VAL A 428 4.32 -11.70 -13.74
C VAL A 428 4.62 -12.71 -12.64
N ALA A 429 4.49 -12.31 -11.38
CA ALA A 429 4.66 -13.21 -10.24
C ALA A 429 3.67 -14.38 -10.28
N ASP A 430 4.04 -15.50 -9.69
CA ASP A 430 3.17 -16.68 -9.61
C ASP A 430 1.82 -16.36 -8.95
N ALA A 431 1.81 -15.53 -7.93
CA ALA A 431 0.63 -15.09 -7.18
C ALA A 431 -0.25 -14.05 -7.91
N HIS A 432 0.25 -13.47 -9.03
CA HIS A 432 -0.52 -12.50 -9.82
C HIS A 432 -1.79 -13.13 -10.39
N PRO A 433 -2.89 -12.36 -10.61
CA PRO A 433 -4.11 -12.91 -11.24
C PRO A 433 -3.89 -13.65 -12.56
N LEU A 434 -2.86 -13.28 -13.32
CA LEU A 434 -2.44 -13.94 -14.56
C LEU A 434 -1.18 -14.81 -14.39
N GLY A 435 -0.74 -15.06 -13.16
CA GLY A 435 0.43 -15.87 -12.84
C GLY A 435 0.15 -17.37 -12.86
N ALA A 436 1.19 -18.17 -12.60
CA ALA A 436 1.09 -19.62 -12.60
C ALA A 436 0.23 -20.17 -11.44
N ARG A 437 0.11 -19.42 -10.34
CA ARG A 437 -0.63 -19.81 -9.13
C ARG A 437 -1.36 -18.61 -8.52
N PRO A 438 -2.40 -18.07 -9.20
CA PRO A 438 -3.14 -16.91 -8.72
C PRO A 438 -3.65 -17.13 -7.29
N PHE A 439 -3.48 -16.13 -6.42
CA PHE A 439 -3.95 -16.24 -5.03
C PHE A 439 -5.47 -16.34 -4.95
N LYS A 440 -5.92 -17.31 -4.16
CA LYS A 440 -7.32 -17.56 -3.80
C LYS A 440 -7.48 -17.50 -2.28
N ARG A 441 -8.69 -17.55 -1.78
CA ARG A 441 -9.01 -17.52 -0.34
C ARG A 441 -8.08 -18.39 0.53
N PRO A 442 -7.80 -19.66 0.19
CA PRO A 442 -6.88 -20.49 0.97
C PRO A 442 -5.45 -19.94 1.06
N ASP A 443 -4.96 -19.28 -0.01
CA ASP A 443 -3.62 -18.69 -0.03
C ASP A 443 -3.53 -17.46 0.90
N TYR A 444 -4.56 -16.60 0.93
CA TYR A 444 -4.66 -15.49 1.86
C TYR A 444 -4.73 -15.97 3.32
N ILE A 445 -5.54 -17.00 3.59
CA ILE A 445 -5.62 -17.63 4.92
C ILE A 445 -4.26 -18.22 5.31
N LYS A 446 -3.60 -18.92 4.38
CA LYS A 446 -2.25 -19.46 4.62
C LYS A 446 -1.25 -18.36 4.93
N LYS A 447 -1.24 -17.27 4.17
CA LYS A 447 -0.37 -16.10 4.42
C LYS A 447 -0.65 -15.54 5.81
N PHE A 448 -1.92 -15.31 6.17
CA PHE A 448 -2.30 -14.82 7.50
C PHE A 448 -1.80 -15.75 8.61
N ARG A 449 -2.06 -17.04 8.52
CA ARG A 449 -1.60 -17.99 9.55
C ARG A 449 -0.09 -18.05 9.68
N THR A 450 0.64 -18.00 8.56
CA THR A 450 2.11 -17.96 8.56
C THR A 450 2.64 -16.71 9.26
N LEU A 451 2.07 -15.53 8.97
CA LEU A 451 2.50 -14.26 9.54
C LEU A 451 2.00 -14.03 10.97
N ALA A 452 0.95 -14.73 11.37
CA ALA A 452 0.38 -14.72 12.72
C ALA A 452 1.01 -15.76 13.65
N GLU A 453 1.84 -16.68 13.12
CA GLU A 453 2.45 -17.76 13.91
C GLU A 453 3.29 -17.20 15.07
N GLY A 454 3.03 -17.67 16.29
CA GLY A 454 3.70 -17.20 17.50
C GLY A 454 3.33 -15.76 17.94
N VAL A 455 2.48 -15.06 17.18
CA VAL A 455 2.01 -13.68 17.46
C VAL A 455 0.57 -13.69 17.94
N ILE A 456 -0.32 -14.34 17.20
CA ILE A 456 -1.75 -14.39 17.50
C ILE A 456 -2.11 -15.82 17.93
N ALA A 457 -2.84 -15.97 19.03
CA ALA A 457 -3.33 -17.28 19.49
C ALA A 457 -4.21 -17.94 18.41
N THR A 458 -4.11 -19.26 18.24
CA THR A 458 -4.83 -20.01 17.18
C THR A 458 -6.35 -19.76 17.24
N LEU A 459 -6.94 -19.76 18.42
CA LEU A 459 -8.37 -19.49 18.58
C LEU A 459 -8.77 -18.09 18.10
N GLU A 460 -7.90 -17.10 18.29
CA GLU A 460 -8.13 -15.72 17.81
C GLU A 460 -7.96 -15.63 16.30
N GLN A 461 -7.01 -16.38 15.72
CA GLN A 461 -6.88 -16.51 14.27
C GLN A 461 -8.15 -17.11 13.65
N ASP A 462 -8.69 -18.18 14.26
CA ASP A 462 -9.92 -18.85 13.81
C ASP A 462 -11.13 -17.92 13.92
N ARG A 463 -11.26 -17.21 15.03
CA ARG A 463 -12.33 -16.21 15.23
C ARG A 463 -12.27 -15.12 14.15
N PHE A 464 -11.08 -14.57 13.90
CA PHE A 464 -10.89 -13.52 12.88
C PHE A 464 -11.29 -14.01 11.50
N ILE A 465 -10.79 -15.16 11.07
CA ILE A 465 -11.09 -15.74 9.75
C ILE A 465 -12.60 -15.98 9.61
N ALA A 466 -13.23 -16.63 10.60
CA ALA A 466 -14.66 -16.89 10.60
C ALA A 466 -15.50 -15.59 10.55
N THR A 467 -15.01 -14.52 11.16
CA THR A 467 -15.67 -13.21 11.06
C THR A 467 -15.58 -12.66 9.64
N VAL A 468 -14.39 -12.70 9.01
CA VAL A 468 -14.21 -12.20 7.64
C VAL A 468 -15.03 -13.01 6.63
N GLU A 469 -15.15 -14.32 6.81
CA GLU A 469 -15.96 -15.18 5.91
C GLU A 469 -17.45 -14.81 5.90
N ARG A 470 -17.93 -14.16 6.97
CA ARG A 470 -19.30 -13.67 7.07
C ARG A 470 -19.44 -12.18 6.74
N LEU A 471 -18.41 -11.54 6.19
CA LEU A 471 -18.32 -10.08 6.06
C LEU A 471 -19.60 -9.41 5.56
N PRO A 472 -20.24 -9.79 4.44
CA PRO A 472 -21.46 -9.12 3.98
C PRO A 472 -22.66 -9.24 4.94
N SER A 473 -22.68 -10.25 5.80
CA SER A 473 -23.77 -10.52 6.75
C SER A 473 -23.55 -9.94 8.13
N LEU A 474 -22.40 -9.30 8.39
CA LEU A 474 -22.09 -8.72 9.69
C LEU A 474 -23.00 -7.52 9.98
N GLY A 475 -23.63 -7.54 11.16
CA GLY A 475 -24.42 -6.43 11.68
C GLY A 475 -23.58 -5.34 12.34
N ALA A 476 -24.25 -4.27 12.74
CA ALA A 476 -23.64 -3.21 13.55
C ALA A 476 -23.01 -3.80 14.82
N GLY A 477 -21.80 -3.38 15.13
CA GLY A 477 -21.05 -3.88 16.28
C GLY A 477 -20.22 -5.14 16.03
N GLU A 478 -20.57 -5.99 15.06
CA GLU A 478 -19.78 -7.19 14.71
C GLU A 478 -18.50 -6.85 13.94
N LEU A 479 -18.45 -5.69 13.27
CA LEU A 479 -17.25 -5.22 12.54
C LEU A 479 -16.03 -5.05 13.45
N SER A 480 -16.22 -4.93 14.77
CA SER A 480 -15.10 -4.94 15.73
C SER A 480 -14.30 -6.25 15.70
N GLY A 481 -14.91 -7.33 15.22
CA GLY A 481 -14.26 -8.61 15.00
C GLY A 481 -13.31 -8.65 13.80
N LEU A 482 -13.25 -7.61 12.96
CA LEU A 482 -12.32 -7.50 11.83
C LEU A 482 -10.94 -6.97 12.23
N THR A 483 -10.67 -6.83 13.51
CA THR A 483 -9.32 -6.73 14.08
C THR A 483 -9.06 -7.93 14.99
N PHE A 484 -7.80 -8.13 15.35
CA PHE A 484 -7.39 -9.20 16.27
C PHE A 484 -6.72 -8.62 17.52
N ALA A 485 -6.78 -9.38 18.63
CA ALA A 485 -6.02 -9.12 19.84
C ALA A 485 -4.77 -10.01 19.92
N VAL A 486 -3.76 -9.53 20.63
CA VAL A 486 -2.58 -10.33 20.99
C VAL A 486 -2.26 -10.17 22.46
N GLU A 487 -1.50 -11.11 23.02
CA GLU A 487 -0.98 -10.97 24.37
C GLU A 487 -0.13 -9.68 24.48
N PRO A 488 -0.27 -8.88 25.56
CA PRO A 488 0.47 -7.64 25.73
C PRO A 488 1.99 -7.77 25.57
N SER A 489 2.54 -8.91 25.93
CA SER A 489 3.98 -9.25 25.78
C SER A 489 4.46 -9.34 24.33
N ARG A 490 3.52 -9.47 23.36
CA ARG A 490 3.81 -9.51 21.92
C ARG A 490 3.78 -8.12 21.28
N LEU A 491 3.29 -7.13 21.99
CA LEU A 491 3.23 -5.77 21.50
C LEU A 491 4.61 -5.10 21.68
N GLY A 492 5.10 -4.46 20.61
CA GLY A 492 6.24 -3.56 20.73
C GLY A 492 5.90 -2.35 21.62
N THR A 493 6.93 -1.75 22.19
CA THR A 493 6.82 -0.50 22.96
C THR A 493 7.51 0.64 22.21
N PRO A 494 7.01 1.89 22.29
CA PRO A 494 7.71 3.04 21.74
C PRO A 494 9.03 3.27 22.48
N ALA A 495 10.04 3.78 21.77
CA ALA A 495 11.38 4.02 22.35
C ALA A 495 11.39 5.11 23.43
N ALA A 496 10.46 6.06 23.35
CA ALA A 496 10.31 7.18 24.29
C ALA A 496 8.85 7.61 24.37
N ARG A 497 8.53 8.40 25.38
CA ARG A 497 7.22 9.03 25.53
C ARG A 497 7.06 10.20 24.55
N GLY A 498 5.86 10.34 24.01
CA GLY A 498 5.47 11.46 23.16
C GLY A 498 4.68 12.52 23.93
N ILE A 499 4.27 13.56 23.20
CA ILE A 499 3.49 14.68 23.76
C ILE A 499 2.14 14.21 24.35
N PHE A 500 1.53 13.15 23.79
CA PHE A 500 0.24 12.62 24.26
C PHE A 500 0.36 11.80 25.55
N ASP A 501 1.58 11.39 25.93
CA ASP A 501 1.84 10.63 27.16
C ASP A 501 2.25 11.55 28.33
N TRP A 502 2.15 12.85 28.16
CA TRP A 502 2.75 13.83 29.07
C TRP A 502 1.86 14.18 30.27
N PRO A 503 2.27 13.89 31.51
CA PRO A 503 1.67 14.52 32.67
C PRO A 503 2.24 15.95 32.85
N LEU A 504 1.38 16.93 32.93
CA LEU A 504 1.60 18.37 32.77
C LEU A 504 2.67 19.07 33.63
N ARG A 505 3.51 18.41 34.44
CA ARG A 505 4.36 19.15 35.41
C ARG A 505 5.74 18.63 35.80
N SER A 506 6.36 17.62 35.14
CA SER A 506 7.67 17.14 35.64
C SER A 506 8.63 16.52 34.63
N TYR A 507 8.76 17.07 33.44
CA TYR A 507 9.65 16.47 32.44
C TYR A 507 10.80 17.44 32.07
N SER A 508 12.04 17.01 32.27
CA SER A 508 13.19 17.55 31.56
C SER A 508 13.32 16.78 30.22
N PHE A 509 13.40 17.48 29.11
CA PHE A 509 13.74 16.83 27.82
C PHE A 509 15.06 16.09 27.98
N PRO A 510 15.17 14.83 27.54
CA PRO A 510 16.47 14.21 27.35
C PRO A 510 17.29 15.17 26.47
N THR A 511 18.46 15.55 26.92
CA THR A 511 19.34 16.36 26.10
C THR A 511 19.63 15.59 24.82
N THR A 512 19.73 16.26 23.68
CA THR A 512 19.91 15.69 22.33
C THR A 512 21.10 14.72 22.17
N ARG A 513 21.93 14.56 23.18
CA ARG A 513 23.01 13.56 23.23
C ARG A 513 22.53 12.15 23.58
N ASP A 514 21.38 12.00 24.28
CA ASP A 514 20.83 10.69 24.66
C ASP A 514 19.74 10.21 23.71
N THR A 515 19.20 11.10 22.89
CA THR A 515 18.33 10.79 21.74
C THR A 515 19.13 10.69 20.45
N ALA A 516 20.43 10.31 20.51
CA ALA A 516 20.99 9.67 19.35
C ALA A 516 19.99 8.58 19.02
N LEU A 517 19.16 8.86 17.99
CA LEU A 517 18.43 7.84 17.26
C LEU A 517 19.31 6.62 17.31
N ARG A 518 19.02 5.69 18.21
CA ARG A 518 19.53 4.34 18.05
C ARG A 518 18.95 3.98 16.70
N ARG A 519 19.69 4.35 15.66
CA ARG A 519 19.58 3.74 14.36
C ARG A 519 19.51 2.28 14.72
N ASP A 520 18.33 1.71 14.61
CA ASP A 520 18.17 0.31 14.86
C ASP A 520 19.26 -0.37 14.09
N ARG A 521 20.25 -0.67 14.85
CA ARG A 521 21.37 -1.44 14.37
C ARG A 521 20.90 -2.85 14.21
#